data_2669a4ea89c7f8df13667d53645f144d
#
_entry.id   2669a4ea89c7f8df13667d53645f144d
#
_cell.length_a   1.000
_cell.length_b   1.000
_cell.length_c   1.000
_cell.angle_alpha   90.00
_cell.angle_beta   90.00
_cell.angle_gamma   90.00
#
_symmetry.space_group_name_H-M   'P 1'
#
loop_
_entity.id
_entity.type
_entity.pdbx_description
1 polymer ?
#
loop_
_entity_poly.entity_id
_entity_poly.type
_entity_poly.pdbx_seq_one_letter_code
_entity_poly.pdbx_strand_id
1 'polypeptide(L)'
;TKLGVQYSANSVHIIDGDLEPMNVRGNSNSYGVSLTQPLIVTEHLKSDVALEYSRQSSKTDFLGIHWVDDTISGYTASFSMMNYGKSSVIFQKHGYRIGDWENIDGQNKDFGKYQFNGLYQKVYSGGQMLTGRLDGQWSSTSYLPSAEQFYIGGAYSVRGYKESLLGGDHGVAVSLEYSVPIAKAVSAF
;
A
#
# COMPACT_ATOMS: atom_id res chain seq x y z
N THR A 1 14.11 -19.52 1.75
CA THR A 1 12.65 -19.48 1.59
C THR A 1 11.99 -19.10 2.92
N LYS A 2 11.00 -18.22 2.91
CA LYS A 2 10.23 -17.82 4.09
C LYS A 2 8.75 -18.02 3.80
N LEU A 3 8.04 -18.64 4.74
CA LEU A 3 6.58 -18.73 4.73
C LEU A 3 6.02 -17.68 5.69
N GLY A 4 5.05 -16.89 5.23
CA GLY A 4 4.33 -15.91 6.03
C GLY A 4 2.84 -16.24 6.07
N VAL A 5 2.23 -16.02 7.23
CA VAL A 5 0.77 -16.09 7.41
C VAL A 5 0.35 -14.80 8.10
N GLN A 6 -0.69 -14.16 7.61
CA GLN A 6 -1.23 -12.95 8.19
C GLN A 6 -2.74 -13.07 8.38
N TYR A 7 -3.23 -12.48 9.44
CA TYR A 7 -4.64 -12.29 9.72
C TYR A 7 -4.86 -10.90 10.31
N SER A 8 -5.86 -10.18 9.86
CA SER A 8 -6.29 -8.95 10.50
C SER A 8 -7.81 -8.86 10.57
N ALA A 9 -8.31 -8.24 11.64
CA ALA A 9 -9.71 -7.95 11.82
C ALA A 9 -9.82 -6.49 12.31
N ASN A 10 -10.64 -5.70 11.62
CA ASN A 10 -10.86 -4.31 11.95
C ASN A 10 -12.37 -4.05 12.07
N SER A 11 -12.76 -3.23 13.03
CA SER A 11 -14.11 -2.69 13.10
C SER A 11 -14.04 -1.18 13.30
N VAL A 12 -14.93 -0.46 12.64
CA VAL A 12 -15.05 0.99 12.70
C VAL A 12 -16.50 1.33 13.03
N HIS A 13 -16.67 2.28 13.93
CA HIS A 13 -17.95 2.90 14.21
C HIS A 13 -17.75 4.41 14.28
N ILE A 14 -18.47 5.15 13.45
CA ILE A 14 -18.42 6.62 13.47
C ILE A 14 -19.29 7.12 14.61
N ILE A 15 -18.66 7.77 15.58
CA ILE A 15 -19.28 8.24 16.83
C ILE A 15 -19.29 9.78 16.98
N ASP A 16 -18.77 10.51 15.97
CA ASP A 16 -18.69 11.97 15.98
C ASP A 16 -18.60 12.53 14.56
N GLY A 17 -19.00 13.79 14.37
CA GLY A 17 -18.99 14.49 13.10
C GLY A 17 -20.29 14.34 12.28
N ASP A 18 -20.26 14.85 11.05
CA ASP A 18 -21.46 14.94 10.17
C ASP A 18 -22.09 13.58 9.84
N LEU A 19 -21.34 12.50 9.97
CA LEU A 19 -21.80 11.13 9.68
C LEU A 19 -22.28 10.36 10.92
N GLU A 20 -22.15 10.92 12.14
CA GLU A 20 -22.63 10.29 13.38
C GLU A 20 -24.11 9.89 13.32
N PRO A 21 -25.03 10.79 12.85
CA PRO A 21 -26.46 10.45 12.79
C PRO A 21 -26.77 9.30 11.83
N MET A 22 -25.86 8.98 10.93
CA MET A 22 -26.02 7.93 9.95
C MET A 22 -25.63 6.54 10.46
N ASN A 23 -25.13 6.44 11.71
CA ASN A 23 -24.77 5.20 12.39
C ASN A 23 -23.94 4.26 11.53
N VAL A 24 -22.89 4.80 10.90
CA VAL A 24 -22.03 4.05 9.99
C VAL A 24 -21.15 3.08 10.77
N ARG A 25 -21.24 1.80 10.44
CA ARG A 25 -20.44 0.72 11.03
C ARG A 25 -19.76 -0.07 9.91
N GLY A 26 -18.47 -0.31 10.07
CA GLY A 26 -17.67 -1.11 9.15
C GLY A 26 -16.97 -2.26 9.87
N ASN A 27 -16.97 -3.44 9.26
CA ASN A 27 -16.19 -4.59 9.70
C ASN A 27 -15.38 -5.11 8.50
N SER A 28 -14.10 -5.41 8.72
CA SER A 28 -13.26 -6.00 7.69
C SER A 28 -12.38 -7.07 8.30
N ASN A 29 -12.34 -8.22 7.66
CA ASN A 29 -11.46 -9.33 8.00
C ASN A 29 -10.60 -9.66 6.79
N SER A 30 -9.30 -9.87 7.00
CA SER A 30 -8.41 -10.34 5.96
C SER A 30 -7.49 -11.44 6.44
N TYR A 31 -7.15 -12.36 5.56
CA TYR A 31 -6.11 -13.35 5.77
C TYR A 31 -5.28 -13.52 4.50
N GLY A 32 -4.04 -13.90 4.69
CA GLY A 32 -3.12 -14.14 3.59
C GLY A 32 -2.05 -15.14 3.94
N VAL A 33 -1.52 -15.77 2.90
CA VAL A 33 -0.38 -16.67 2.98
C VAL A 33 0.63 -16.24 1.93
N SER A 34 1.89 -16.13 2.30
CA SER A 34 2.95 -15.71 1.40
C SER A 34 4.16 -16.64 1.43
N LEU A 35 4.77 -16.82 0.29
CA LEU A 35 6.03 -17.52 0.12
C LEU A 35 7.03 -16.55 -0.49
N THR A 36 8.14 -16.29 0.22
CA THR A 36 9.19 -15.40 -0.26
C THR A 36 10.49 -16.16 -0.42
N GLN A 37 11.11 -16.02 -1.59
CA GLN A 37 12.39 -16.62 -1.93
C GLN A 37 13.41 -15.53 -2.21
N PRO A 38 14.45 -15.35 -1.34
CA PRO A 38 15.60 -14.53 -1.68
C PRO A 38 16.33 -15.10 -2.89
N LEU A 39 16.65 -14.23 -3.85
CA LEU A 39 17.43 -14.57 -5.06
C LEU A 39 18.88 -14.17 -4.89
N ILE A 40 19.13 -12.94 -4.45
CA ILE A 40 20.46 -12.39 -4.24
C ILE A 40 20.51 -11.78 -2.85
N VAL A 41 21.55 -12.12 -2.10
CA VAL A 41 21.81 -11.54 -0.77
C VAL A 41 23.30 -11.27 -0.65
N THR A 42 23.68 -10.03 -0.92
CA THR A 42 25.04 -9.53 -0.75
C THR A 42 25.02 -8.28 0.13
N GLU A 43 26.18 -7.73 0.45
CA GLU A 43 26.29 -6.46 1.18
C GLU A 43 25.66 -5.28 0.44
N HIS A 44 25.75 -5.31 -0.91
CA HIS A 44 25.33 -4.20 -1.75
C HIS A 44 24.01 -4.43 -2.48
N LEU A 45 23.57 -5.67 -2.63
CA LEU A 45 22.38 -6.01 -3.38
C LEU A 45 21.58 -7.10 -2.66
N LYS A 46 20.29 -6.81 -2.43
CA LYS A 46 19.31 -7.81 -2.00
C LYS A 46 18.18 -7.83 -3.00
N SER A 47 17.76 -9.02 -3.39
CA SER A 47 16.56 -9.18 -4.22
C SER A 47 15.81 -10.43 -3.82
N ASP A 48 14.49 -10.36 -3.92
CA ASP A 48 13.59 -11.48 -3.64
C ASP A 48 12.41 -11.49 -4.60
N VAL A 49 11.81 -12.67 -4.71
CA VAL A 49 10.50 -12.86 -5.32
C VAL A 49 9.55 -13.38 -4.26
N ALA A 50 8.29 -12.99 -4.35
CA ALA A 50 7.26 -13.50 -3.47
C ALA A 50 5.99 -13.83 -4.25
N LEU A 51 5.30 -14.87 -3.78
CA LEU A 51 3.94 -15.21 -4.18
C LEU A 51 3.07 -15.13 -2.94
N GLU A 52 1.97 -14.41 -3.03
CA GLU A 52 1.01 -14.22 -1.95
C GLU A 52 -0.39 -14.55 -2.43
N TYR A 53 -1.15 -15.26 -1.62
CA TYR A 53 -2.61 -15.35 -1.71
C TYR A 53 -3.20 -14.52 -0.57
N SER A 54 -4.20 -13.72 -0.87
CA SER A 54 -4.95 -12.98 0.16
C SER A 54 -6.44 -12.97 -0.15
N ARG A 55 -7.24 -12.97 0.94
CA ARG A 55 -8.68 -12.78 0.87
C ARG A 55 -9.09 -11.77 1.93
N GLN A 56 -9.92 -10.83 1.54
CA GLN A 56 -10.51 -9.80 2.40
C GLN A 56 -12.02 -9.79 2.23
N SER A 57 -12.73 -9.73 3.34
CA SER A 57 -14.18 -9.48 3.36
C SER A 57 -14.43 -8.18 4.12
N SER A 58 -15.23 -7.30 3.55
CA SER A 58 -15.57 -5.98 4.11
C SER A 58 -17.08 -5.78 4.08
N LYS A 59 -17.65 -5.44 5.24
CA LYS A 59 -19.07 -5.15 5.38
C LYS A 59 -19.24 -3.76 5.95
N THR A 60 -20.16 -2.97 5.37
CA THR A 60 -20.49 -1.65 5.87
C THR A 60 -21.99 -1.51 5.97
N ASP A 61 -22.45 -1.14 7.16
CA ASP A 61 -23.83 -0.81 7.45
C ASP A 61 -23.99 0.71 7.52
N PHE A 62 -25.05 1.21 6.92
CA PHE A 62 -25.45 2.61 6.91
C PHE A 62 -26.91 2.73 7.29
N LEU A 63 -27.23 3.48 8.37
CA LEU A 63 -28.58 3.58 8.96
C LEU A 63 -29.21 2.20 9.30
N GLY A 64 -28.38 1.21 9.63
CA GLY A 64 -28.82 -0.16 9.89
C GLY A 64 -29.15 -0.98 8.64
N ILE A 65 -28.88 -0.45 7.45
CA ILE A 65 -29.04 -1.14 6.17
C ILE A 65 -27.65 -1.62 5.72
N HIS A 66 -27.56 -2.87 5.27
CA HIS A 66 -26.36 -3.40 4.63
C HIS A 66 -26.12 -2.67 3.31
N TRP A 67 -25.03 -1.88 3.25
CA TRP A 67 -24.69 -1.05 2.10
C TRP A 67 -23.57 -1.64 1.26
N VAL A 68 -22.59 -2.26 1.91
CA VAL A 68 -21.45 -2.91 1.26
C VAL A 68 -21.26 -4.29 1.87
N ASP A 69 -21.08 -5.30 1.04
CA ASP A 69 -20.63 -6.65 1.42
C ASP A 69 -19.72 -7.12 0.29
N ASP A 70 -18.44 -6.75 0.39
CA ASP A 70 -17.44 -7.05 -0.63
C ASP A 70 -16.53 -8.17 -0.14
N THR A 71 -16.31 -9.15 -0.99
CA THR A 71 -15.26 -10.15 -0.81
C THR A 71 -14.29 -10.08 -1.97
N ILE A 72 -13.01 -9.88 -1.65
CA ILE A 72 -11.93 -9.78 -2.62
C ILE A 72 -10.94 -10.89 -2.34
N SER A 73 -10.60 -11.68 -3.35
CA SER A 73 -9.54 -12.68 -3.24
C SER A 73 -8.58 -12.59 -4.41
N GLY A 74 -7.33 -13.06 -4.24
CA GLY A 74 -6.39 -13.02 -5.34
C GLY A 74 -4.98 -13.44 -5.00
N TYR A 75 -4.19 -13.56 -6.05
CA TYR A 75 -2.78 -13.90 -6.00
C TYR A 75 -1.95 -12.69 -6.42
N THR A 76 -0.87 -12.44 -5.70
CA THR A 76 0.11 -11.40 -6.04
C THR A 76 1.47 -12.04 -6.23
N ALA A 77 2.04 -11.90 -7.43
CA ALA A 77 3.44 -12.19 -7.67
C ALA A 77 4.24 -10.88 -7.58
N SER A 78 5.33 -10.86 -6.83
CA SER A 78 6.15 -9.66 -6.69
C SER A 78 7.64 -9.96 -6.77
N PHE A 79 8.37 -8.96 -7.26
CA PHE A 79 9.82 -8.89 -7.26
C PHE A 79 10.24 -7.63 -6.52
N SER A 80 11.17 -7.75 -5.57
CA SER A 80 11.77 -6.60 -4.90
C SER A 80 13.29 -6.61 -5.06
N MET A 81 13.86 -5.41 -5.12
CA MET A 81 15.30 -5.21 -5.17
C MET A 81 15.68 -4.00 -4.32
N MET A 82 16.75 -4.16 -3.54
CA MET A 82 17.36 -3.11 -2.75
C MET A 82 18.85 -3.07 -3.01
N ASN A 83 19.33 -1.94 -3.48
CA ASN A 83 20.74 -1.70 -3.76
C ASN A 83 21.31 -0.68 -2.78
N TYR A 84 22.42 -1.02 -2.14
CA TYR A 84 23.14 -0.19 -1.19
C TYR A 84 24.43 0.33 -1.83
N GLY A 85 24.46 1.63 -2.13
CA GLY A 85 25.69 2.35 -2.47
C GLY A 85 26.40 2.86 -1.20
N LYS A 86 27.57 3.48 -1.35
CA LYS A 86 28.34 4.05 -0.22
C LYS A 86 27.55 5.08 0.61
N SER A 87 26.67 5.84 -0.03
CA SER A 87 25.87 6.90 0.62
C SER A 87 24.44 6.96 0.04
N SER A 88 24.00 5.90 -0.63
CA SER A 88 22.69 5.88 -1.27
C SER A 88 22.03 4.51 -1.14
N VAL A 89 20.70 4.52 -1.11
CA VAL A 89 19.86 3.33 -1.18
C VAL A 89 18.87 3.50 -2.31
N ILE A 90 18.73 2.46 -3.12
CA ILE A 90 17.67 2.35 -4.12
C ILE A 90 16.84 1.13 -3.76
N PHE A 91 15.55 1.33 -3.58
CA PHE A 91 14.58 0.24 -3.42
C PHE A 91 13.57 0.32 -4.56
N GLN A 92 13.20 -0.84 -5.08
CA GLN A 92 12.10 -0.97 -6.03
C GLN A 92 11.34 -2.27 -5.78
N LYS A 93 10.04 -2.19 -5.91
CA LYS A 93 9.15 -3.35 -5.85
C LYS A 93 8.18 -3.29 -7.02
N HIS A 94 8.06 -4.40 -7.71
CA HIS A 94 7.10 -4.64 -8.77
C HIS A 94 6.16 -5.73 -8.31
N GLY A 95 4.88 -5.51 -8.46
CA GLY A 95 3.84 -6.49 -8.11
C GLY A 95 2.83 -6.62 -9.23
N TYR A 96 2.41 -7.84 -9.51
CA TYR A 96 1.26 -8.09 -10.36
C TYR A 96 0.26 -8.93 -9.58
N ARG A 97 -0.96 -8.39 -9.45
CA ARG A 97 -2.06 -9.03 -8.74
C ARG A 97 -3.16 -9.39 -9.72
N ILE A 98 -3.61 -10.63 -9.64
CA ILE A 98 -4.84 -11.11 -10.28
C ILE A 98 -5.80 -11.54 -9.18
N GLY A 99 -7.07 -11.24 -9.34
CA GLY A 99 -8.06 -11.58 -8.31
C GLY A 99 -9.47 -11.47 -8.83
N ASP A 100 -10.36 -11.83 -7.96
CA ASP A 100 -11.80 -11.73 -8.11
C ASP A 100 -12.39 -10.89 -6.97
N TRP A 101 -13.46 -10.21 -7.29
CA TRP A 101 -14.25 -9.40 -6.39
C TRP A 101 -15.72 -9.75 -6.53
N GLU A 102 -16.34 -10.14 -5.44
CA GLU A 102 -17.77 -10.38 -5.29
C GLU A 102 -18.39 -9.23 -4.49
N ASN A 103 -19.41 -8.58 -5.05
CA ASN A 103 -20.13 -7.50 -4.41
C ASN A 103 -21.37 -8.00 -3.66
N ILE A 104 -22.08 -7.08 -2.97
CA ILE A 104 -23.30 -7.37 -2.20
C ILE A 104 -24.43 -8.01 -3.03
N ASP A 105 -24.46 -7.78 -4.35
CA ASP A 105 -25.44 -8.36 -5.28
C ASP A 105 -25.05 -9.76 -5.76
N GLY A 106 -23.91 -10.30 -5.28
CA GLY A 106 -23.36 -11.59 -5.73
C GLY A 106 -22.76 -11.53 -7.14
N GLN A 107 -22.49 -10.34 -7.65
CA GLN A 107 -21.81 -10.20 -8.94
C GLN A 107 -20.32 -10.37 -8.75
N ASN A 108 -19.76 -11.26 -9.57
CA ASN A 108 -18.33 -11.56 -9.56
C ASN A 108 -17.62 -10.86 -10.73
N LYS A 109 -16.48 -10.22 -10.46
CA LYS A 109 -15.65 -9.56 -11.48
C LYS A 109 -14.20 -9.91 -11.26
N ASP A 110 -13.53 -10.30 -12.32
CA ASP A 110 -12.09 -10.51 -12.32
C ASP A 110 -11.35 -9.20 -12.54
N PHE A 111 -10.17 -9.08 -11.95
CA PHE A 111 -9.28 -7.95 -12.17
C PHE A 111 -7.82 -8.38 -12.23
N GLY A 112 -7.04 -7.58 -12.93
CA GLY A 112 -5.60 -7.65 -12.92
C GLY A 112 -5.02 -6.26 -12.73
N LYS A 113 -3.98 -6.12 -11.87
CA LYS A 113 -3.30 -4.86 -11.70
C LYS A 113 -1.80 -5.03 -11.50
N TYR A 114 -1.06 -4.10 -12.06
CA TYR A 114 0.36 -3.94 -11.82
C TYR A 114 0.60 -2.79 -10.87
N GLN A 115 1.52 -2.98 -9.93
CA GLN A 115 1.92 -1.97 -8.96
C GLN A 115 3.43 -1.81 -8.96
N PHE A 116 3.87 -0.58 -8.82
CA PHE A 116 5.27 -0.21 -8.68
C PHE A 116 5.47 0.68 -7.46
N ASN A 117 6.51 0.38 -6.67
CA ASN A 117 6.97 1.24 -5.58
C ASN A 117 8.48 1.44 -5.74
N GLY A 118 8.91 2.68 -5.76
CA GLY A 118 10.31 3.08 -5.87
C GLY A 118 10.72 4.06 -4.77
N LEU A 119 11.89 3.86 -4.20
CA LEU A 119 12.53 4.78 -3.26
C LEU A 119 13.98 4.96 -3.66
N TYR A 120 14.39 6.20 -3.79
CA TYR A 120 15.79 6.60 -3.86
C TYR A 120 16.12 7.50 -2.67
N GLN A 121 17.19 7.17 -1.98
CA GLN A 121 17.69 7.99 -0.88
C GLN A 121 19.19 8.16 -1.01
N LYS A 122 19.66 9.39 -0.84
CA LYS A 122 21.09 9.73 -0.87
C LYS A 122 21.44 10.69 0.25
N VAL A 123 22.48 10.34 0.99
CA VAL A 123 23.07 11.19 2.03
C VAL A 123 24.34 11.80 1.50
N TYR A 124 24.51 13.10 1.65
CA TYR A 124 25.67 13.88 1.26
C TYR A 124 26.63 14.08 2.44
N SER A 125 27.89 14.41 2.16
CA SER A 125 28.94 14.58 3.18
C SER A 125 28.64 15.64 4.24
N GLY A 126 27.80 16.63 3.93
CA GLY A 126 27.33 17.65 4.87
C GLY A 126 26.10 17.26 5.69
N GLY A 127 25.65 15.99 5.62
CA GLY A 127 24.45 15.50 6.32
C GLY A 127 23.14 15.83 5.64
N GLN A 128 23.18 16.47 4.47
CA GLN A 128 21.96 16.68 3.66
C GLN A 128 21.49 15.35 3.12
N MET A 129 20.18 15.22 2.95
CA MET A 129 19.56 14.00 2.43
C MET A 129 18.57 14.33 1.31
N LEU A 130 18.71 13.64 0.19
CA LEU A 130 17.75 13.65 -0.91
C LEU A 130 16.94 12.35 -0.86
N THR A 131 15.63 12.47 -0.86
CA THR A 131 14.70 11.32 -0.92
C THR A 131 13.75 11.51 -2.09
N GLY A 132 13.71 10.56 -3.01
CA GLY A 132 12.74 10.48 -4.11
C GLY A 132 11.88 9.25 -3.95
N ARG A 133 10.57 9.38 -4.16
CA ARG A 133 9.60 8.26 -4.17
C ARG A 133 8.80 8.29 -5.45
N LEU A 134 8.49 7.10 -5.95
CA LEU A 134 7.64 6.89 -7.10
C LEU A 134 6.74 5.69 -6.81
N ASP A 135 5.45 5.93 -6.77
CA ASP A 135 4.44 4.89 -6.61
C ASP A 135 3.50 4.92 -7.82
N GLY A 136 3.10 3.76 -8.28
CA GLY A 136 2.19 3.68 -9.43
C GLY A 136 1.37 2.41 -9.43
N GLN A 137 0.18 2.51 -10.03
CA GLN A 137 -0.73 1.41 -10.28
C GLN A 137 -1.36 1.51 -11.65
N TRP A 138 -1.47 0.38 -12.34
CA TRP A 138 -2.21 0.21 -13.59
C TRP A 138 -3.08 -1.03 -13.51
N SER A 139 -4.37 -0.85 -13.72
CA SER A 139 -5.35 -1.95 -13.75
C SER A 139 -5.68 -2.35 -15.18
N SER A 140 -5.96 -3.62 -15.41
CA SER A 140 -6.54 -4.11 -16.67
C SER A 140 -8.06 -3.93 -16.75
N THR A 141 -8.67 -3.56 -15.61
CA THR A 141 -10.12 -3.47 -15.44
C THR A 141 -10.49 -2.11 -14.90
N SER A 142 -11.60 -1.55 -15.35
CA SER A 142 -12.20 -0.35 -14.78
C SER A 142 -13.11 -0.69 -13.60
N TYR A 143 -13.26 0.25 -12.66
CA TYR A 143 -14.11 0.11 -11.47
C TYR A 143 -13.62 -0.98 -10.49
N LEU A 144 -12.36 -0.89 -10.10
CA LEU A 144 -11.84 -1.70 -9.00
C LEU A 144 -12.61 -1.43 -7.71
N PRO A 145 -12.81 -2.44 -6.84
CA PRO A 145 -13.31 -2.20 -5.50
C PRO A 145 -12.37 -1.24 -4.74
N SER A 146 -12.93 -0.44 -3.84
CA SER A 146 -12.20 0.61 -3.15
C SER A 146 -10.91 0.10 -2.48
N ALA A 147 -10.91 -1.10 -1.93
CA ALA A 147 -9.73 -1.69 -1.30
C ALA A 147 -8.58 -2.01 -2.29
N GLU A 148 -8.85 -2.04 -3.60
CA GLU A 148 -7.88 -2.33 -4.66
C GLU A 148 -7.50 -1.09 -5.48
N GLN A 149 -8.12 0.07 -5.23
CA GLN A 149 -7.81 1.32 -5.91
C GLN A 149 -6.47 1.92 -5.43
N PHE A 150 -5.89 2.75 -6.28
CA PHE A 150 -4.73 3.58 -5.94
C PHE A 150 -5.22 4.89 -5.31
N TYR A 151 -4.74 5.18 -4.12
CA TYR A 151 -5.12 6.38 -3.38
C TYR A 151 -3.99 7.37 -3.28
N ILE A 152 -4.32 8.67 -3.38
CA ILE A 152 -3.44 9.79 -3.08
C ILE A 152 -4.08 10.69 -2.03
N GLY A 153 -3.25 11.35 -1.23
CA GLY A 153 -3.60 12.20 -0.09
C GLY A 153 -2.90 11.73 1.19
N GLY A 154 -2.71 12.65 2.12
CA GLY A 154 -2.08 12.38 3.40
C GLY A 154 -0.56 12.49 3.41
N ALA A 155 0.02 12.15 4.55
CA ALA A 155 1.41 12.40 4.87
C ALA A 155 2.43 11.72 3.95
N TYR A 156 2.05 10.60 3.34
CA TYR A 156 2.96 9.77 2.54
C TYR A 156 2.91 10.08 1.04
N SER A 157 1.90 10.78 0.54
CA SER A 157 1.76 11.12 -0.87
C SER A 157 1.68 12.63 -1.09
N VAL A 158 0.60 13.28 -0.69
CA VAL A 158 0.41 14.73 -0.84
C VAL A 158 0.14 15.35 0.53
N ARG A 159 1.19 15.88 1.17
CA ARG A 159 1.11 16.51 2.49
C ARG A 159 0.16 17.71 2.49
N GLY A 160 -0.61 17.85 3.56
CA GLY A 160 -1.59 18.93 3.71
C GLY A 160 -3.00 18.57 3.23
N TYR A 161 -3.17 17.42 2.60
CA TYR A 161 -4.47 16.89 2.24
C TYR A 161 -4.87 15.72 3.15
N LYS A 162 -6.18 15.44 3.22
CA LYS A 162 -6.71 14.30 3.97
C LYS A 162 -6.18 12.99 3.38
N GLU A 163 -6.03 11.97 4.24
CA GLU A 163 -5.69 10.62 3.80
C GLU A 163 -6.71 10.11 2.78
N SER A 164 -6.21 9.42 1.73
CA SER A 164 -7.05 8.80 0.70
C SER A 164 -8.05 9.74 0.03
N LEU A 165 -7.66 11.00 -0.17
CA LEU A 165 -8.54 12.04 -0.71
C LEU A 165 -9.09 11.70 -2.10
N LEU A 166 -8.27 11.12 -2.96
CA LEU A 166 -8.63 10.69 -4.31
C LEU A 166 -8.23 9.24 -4.52
N GLY A 167 -9.15 8.45 -5.06
CA GLY A 167 -8.94 7.06 -5.44
C GLY A 167 -9.19 6.82 -6.92
N GLY A 168 -8.50 5.85 -7.51
CA GLY A 168 -8.69 5.48 -8.91
C GLY A 168 -8.08 4.13 -9.24
N ASP A 169 -8.50 3.56 -10.38
CA ASP A 169 -8.00 2.28 -10.87
C ASP A 169 -6.54 2.37 -11.33
N HIS A 170 -6.16 3.55 -11.84
CA HIS A 170 -4.81 3.90 -12.26
C HIS A 170 -4.33 5.14 -11.51
N GLY A 171 -3.05 5.18 -11.22
CA GLY A 171 -2.48 6.34 -10.57
C GLY A 171 -0.96 6.31 -10.54
N VAL A 172 -0.38 7.51 -10.44
CA VAL A 172 1.06 7.71 -10.21
C VAL A 172 1.22 8.82 -9.19
N ALA A 173 2.06 8.58 -8.20
CA ALA A 173 2.49 9.58 -7.23
C ALA A 173 4.01 9.70 -7.25
N VAL A 174 4.50 10.93 -7.29
CA VAL A 174 5.93 11.24 -7.23
C VAL A 174 6.17 12.23 -6.11
N SER A 175 7.15 11.98 -5.27
CA SER A 175 7.62 12.94 -4.28
C SER A 175 9.13 13.08 -4.31
N LEU A 176 9.61 14.31 -4.12
CA LEU A 176 11.01 14.64 -3.98
C LEU A 176 11.18 15.51 -2.73
N GLU A 177 12.04 15.08 -1.84
CA GLU A 177 12.33 15.78 -0.59
C GLU A 177 13.83 15.97 -0.43
N TYR A 178 14.23 17.21 -0.10
CA TYR A 178 15.61 17.53 0.24
C TYR A 178 15.65 18.08 1.66
N SER A 179 16.37 17.38 2.53
CA SER A 179 16.51 17.73 3.95
C SER A 179 17.91 18.28 4.23
N VAL A 180 17.99 19.37 4.97
CA VAL A 180 19.25 20.01 5.36
C VAL A 180 19.31 20.08 6.89
N PRO A 181 20.37 19.57 7.55
CA PRO A 181 20.54 19.76 8.98
C PRO A 181 20.78 21.25 9.30
N ILE A 182 19.93 21.84 10.14
CA ILE A 182 20.01 23.26 10.52
C ILE A 182 20.97 23.47 11.71
N ALA A 183 21.14 22.46 12.58
CA ALA A 183 22.07 22.50 13.68
C ALA A 183 22.79 21.16 13.83
N LYS A 184 24.08 21.19 14.19
CA LYS A 184 24.75 19.99 14.71
C LYS A 184 24.07 19.64 16.03
N ALA A 185 23.59 18.40 16.17
CA ALA A 185 23.11 17.91 17.44
C ALA A 185 24.19 18.15 18.52
N VAL A 186 23.89 19.03 19.46
CA VAL A 186 24.70 19.16 20.66
C VAL A 186 24.41 17.90 21.47
N SER A 187 25.31 16.94 21.43
CA SER A 187 25.32 15.83 22.38
C SER A 187 25.64 16.45 23.75
N ALA A 188 24.62 16.64 24.57
CA ALA A 188 24.80 16.85 25.99
C ALA A 188 25.25 15.51 26.60
N PHE A 189 26.40 15.53 27.24
CA PHE A 189 26.96 14.44 28.06
C PHE A 189 26.12 14.26 29.32
#